data_822cabf5da8768661cffdedc929714b1
#
_entry.id   822cabf5da8768661cffdedc929714b1
#
_cell.length_a   1.000
_cell.length_b   1.000
_cell.length_c   1.000
_cell.angle_alpha   90.00
_cell.angle_beta   90.00
_cell.angle_gamma   90.00
#
_symmetry.space_group_name_H-M   'P 1'
#
loop_
_entity.id
_entity.type
_entity.pdbx_description
1 polymer ?
#
loop_
_entity_poly.entity_id
_entity_poly.type
_entity_poly.pdbx_seq_one_letter_code
_entity_poly.pdbx_strand_id
1 'polypeptide(L)'
;AQFKDNKFEQEFYPYDKIKAHSDYKRIYFIPALETKLDFIKLNFQTTTPEIREKVIADLKILQHELGEELEYVGNKDFLEINNFVIDAFNEETYQKTKSFFEILRRFYVNRYNKADREKERKINSLTDTHQKELAFEKFRNQYQNEAIADLVKNTNEMHRIIEKDGKLVQKIFPIYKDPDPAHSVDFDAQFYMPSKHFLNQNVDTLYFNLSVIWTMTIVLIVT
;
A
#
# COMPACT_ATOMS: atom_id res chain seq x y z
N ALA A 1 4.58 -1.82 16.25
CA ALA A 1 5.02 -0.78 17.17
C ALA A 1 6.54 -0.85 17.35
N GLN A 2 7.07 -1.90 17.94
CA GLN A 2 8.52 -1.99 18.28
C GLN A 2 9.48 -1.76 17.10
N PHE A 3 9.14 -2.20 15.88
CA PHE A 3 9.99 -1.96 14.72
C PHE A 3 10.03 -0.47 14.36
N LYS A 4 8.88 0.19 14.28
CA LYS A 4 8.77 1.62 13.98
C LYS A 4 9.48 2.48 15.03
N ASP A 5 9.46 2.05 16.30
CA ASP A 5 10.04 2.77 17.43
C ASP A 5 11.53 2.45 17.65
N ASN A 6 12.10 1.55 16.84
CA ASN A 6 13.53 1.27 16.84
C ASN A 6 14.30 2.50 16.36
N LYS A 7 15.35 2.90 17.08
CA LYS A 7 16.11 4.13 16.78
C LYS A 7 16.71 4.16 15.38
N PHE A 8 17.19 3.02 14.88
CA PHE A 8 17.72 2.92 13.53
C PHE A 8 16.61 3.03 12.49
N GLU A 9 15.52 2.31 12.69
CA GLU A 9 14.40 2.34 11.76
C GLU A 9 13.70 3.71 11.72
N GLN A 10 13.58 4.41 12.86
CA GLN A 10 13.02 5.77 12.92
C GLN A 10 13.74 6.76 12.01
N GLU A 11 15.06 6.64 11.90
CA GLU A 11 15.86 7.52 11.04
C GLU A 11 15.54 7.35 9.54
N PHE A 12 15.17 6.15 9.13
CA PHE A 12 14.97 5.80 7.71
C PHE A 12 13.52 5.46 7.34
N TYR A 13 12.66 5.24 8.33
CA TYR A 13 11.26 4.86 8.13
C TYR A 13 10.49 5.71 7.11
N PRO A 14 10.56 7.05 7.11
CA PRO A 14 9.83 7.88 6.14
C PRO A 14 10.24 7.58 4.70
N TYR A 15 11.53 7.39 4.45
CA TYR A 15 12.06 7.09 3.12
C TYR A 15 11.68 5.68 2.69
N ASP A 16 11.84 4.70 3.58
CA ASP A 16 11.53 3.30 3.29
C ASP A 16 10.03 3.08 3.09
N LYS A 17 9.17 3.80 3.81
CA LYS A 17 7.72 3.83 3.59
C LYS A 17 7.37 4.30 2.18
N ILE A 18 7.97 5.41 1.72
CA ILE A 18 7.74 5.96 0.38
C ILE A 18 8.25 4.99 -0.70
N LYS A 19 9.44 4.40 -0.49
CA LYS A 19 10.01 3.41 -1.41
C LYS A 19 9.14 2.16 -1.51
N ALA A 20 8.76 1.57 -0.39
CA ALA A 20 7.92 0.37 -0.33
C ALA A 20 6.55 0.59 -0.98
N HIS A 21 5.91 1.74 -0.73
CA HIS A 21 4.66 2.10 -1.38
C HIS A 21 4.82 2.25 -2.90
N SER A 22 5.87 2.95 -3.34
CA SER A 22 6.14 3.15 -4.77
C SER A 22 6.46 1.83 -5.48
N ASP A 23 7.22 0.93 -4.85
CA ASP A 23 7.52 -0.40 -5.37
C ASP A 23 6.27 -1.26 -5.48
N TYR A 24 5.42 -1.27 -4.45
CA TYR A 24 4.15 -1.98 -4.52
C TYR A 24 3.30 -1.49 -5.70
N LYS A 25 3.14 -0.17 -5.84
CA LYS A 25 2.33 0.42 -6.91
C LYS A 25 2.87 0.09 -8.31
N ARG A 26 4.17 0.24 -8.56
CA ARG A 26 4.75 0.01 -9.90
C ARG A 26 4.92 -1.46 -10.26
N ILE A 27 5.21 -2.35 -9.28
CA ILE A 27 5.60 -3.74 -9.57
C ILE A 27 4.39 -4.69 -9.51
N TYR A 28 3.41 -4.40 -8.65
CA TYR A 28 2.29 -5.31 -8.39
C TYR A 28 0.93 -4.72 -8.73
N PHE A 29 0.65 -3.51 -8.28
CA PHE A 29 -0.66 -2.88 -8.40
C PHE A 29 -0.99 -2.50 -9.85
N ILE A 30 -0.14 -1.71 -10.52
CA ILE A 30 -0.39 -1.32 -11.92
C ILE A 30 -0.47 -2.54 -12.84
N PRO A 31 0.43 -3.54 -12.80
CA PRO A 31 0.29 -4.74 -13.61
C PRO A 31 -0.99 -5.55 -13.32
N ALA A 32 -1.47 -5.58 -12.08
CA ALA A 32 -2.75 -6.22 -11.76
C ALA A 32 -3.94 -5.48 -12.42
N LEU A 33 -3.95 -4.16 -12.38
CA LEU A 33 -4.97 -3.35 -13.06
C LEU A 33 -4.89 -3.48 -14.59
N GLU A 34 -3.68 -3.56 -15.16
CA GLU A 34 -3.49 -3.79 -16.60
C GLU A 34 -4.04 -5.14 -17.04
N THR A 35 -3.80 -6.19 -16.26
CA THR A 35 -4.33 -7.52 -16.54
C THR A 35 -5.87 -7.50 -16.57
N LYS A 36 -6.50 -6.76 -15.64
CA LYS A 36 -7.95 -6.58 -15.62
C LYS A 36 -8.44 -5.77 -16.82
N LEU A 37 -7.77 -4.67 -17.13
CA LEU A 37 -8.12 -3.83 -18.27
C LEU A 37 -8.04 -4.60 -19.59
N ASP A 38 -6.99 -5.39 -19.79
CA ASP A 38 -6.82 -6.22 -20.99
C ASP A 38 -7.88 -7.33 -21.05
N PHE A 39 -8.25 -7.94 -19.91
CA PHE A 39 -9.35 -8.90 -19.85
C PHE A 39 -10.69 -8.26 -20.22
N ILE A 40 -11.00 -7.07 -19.70
CA ILE A 40 -12.21 -6.30 -20.05
C ILE A 40 -12.22 -6.00 -21.54
N LYS A 41 -11.10 -5.49 -22.10
CA LYS A 41 -10.99 -5.18 -23.54
C LYS A 41 -11.33 -6.36 -24.43
N LEU A 42 -10.91 -7.56 -24.06
CA LEU A 42 -11.17 -8.77 -24.84
C LEU A 42 -12.62 -9.26 -24.71
N ASN A 43 -13.31 -8.94 -23.60
CA ASN A 43 -14.56 -9.59 -23.24
C ASN A 43 -15.74 -8.64 -22.99
N PHE A 44 -15.60 -7.32 -23.12
CA PHE A 44 -16.69 -6.36 -22.76
C PHE A 44 -17.95 -6.53 -23.61
N GLN A 45 -17.86 -7.11 -24.80
CA GLN A 45 -19.03 -7.41 -25.67
C GLN A 45 -19.54 -8.85 -25.50
N THR A 46 -19.02 -9.62 -24.53
CA THR A 46 -19.43 -11.00 -24.36
C THR A 46 -20.87 -11.14 -23.89
N THR A 47 -21.53 -12.19 -24.38
CA THR A 47 -22.88 -12.59 -23.94
C THR A 47 -22.86 -13.75 -22.92
N THR A 48 -21.70 -14.34 -22.67
CA THR A 48 -21.52 -15.45 -21.72
C THR A 48 -21.67 -14.92 -20.29
N PRO A 49 -22.66 -15.42 -19.50
CA PRO A 49 -23.00 -14.83 -18.21
C PRO A 49 -21.81 -14.77 -17.22
N GLU A 50 -21.05 -15.86 -17.07
CA GLU A 50 -19.93 -15.94 -16.14
C GLU A 50 -18.82 -14.96 -16.49
N ILE A 51 -18.52 -14.80 -17.79
CA ILE A 51 -17.50 -13.85 -18.26
C ILE A 51 -18.01 -12.42 -18.07
N ARG A 52 -19.29 -12.18 -18.34
CA ARG A 52 -19.91 -10.87 -18.17
C ARG A 52 -19.90 -10.41 -16.71
N GLU A 53 -20.20 -11.29 -15.76
CA GLU A 53 -20.10 -11.02 -14.32
C GLU A 53 -18.67 -10.64 -13.92
N LYS A 54 -17.68 -11.37 -14.42
CA LYS A 54 -16.27 -11.04 -14.18
C LYS A 54 -15.87 -9.69 -14.77
N VAL A 55 -16.30 -9.36 -15.99
CA VAL A 55 -16.07 -8.06 -16.61
C VAL A 55 -16.66 -6.94 -15.76
N ILE A 56 -17.88 -7.09 -15.26
CA ILE A 56 -18.53 -6.11 -14.39
C ILE A 56 -17.74 -5.95 -13.06
N ALA A 57 -17.29 -7.05 -12.47
CA ALA A 57 -16.49 -7.01 -11.25
C ALA A 57 -15.16 -6.29 -11.47
N ASP A 58 -14.45 -6.61 -12.56
CA ASP A 58 -13.17 -5.98 -12.90
C ASP A 58 -13.33 -4.49 -13.26
N LEU A 59 -14.43 -4.09 -13.92
CA LEU A 59 -14.76 -2.68 -14.17
C LEU A 59 -14.96 -1.91 -12.86
N LYS A 60 -15.65 -2.48 -11.88
CA LYS A 60 -15.85 -1.86 -10.56
C LYS A 60 -14.52 -1.67 -9.82
N ILE A 61 -13.64 -2.68 -9.88
CA ILE A 61 -12.30 -2.57 -9.28
C ILE A 61 -11.51 -1.46 -9.96
N LEU A 62 -11.48 -1.42 -11.31
CA LEU A 62 -10.80 -0.34 -12.04
C LEU A 62 -11.38 1.03 -11.71
N GLN A 63 -12.71 1.14 -11.67
CA GLN A 63 -13.39 2.39 -11.32
C GLN A 63 -12.96 2.91 -9.95
N HIS A 64 -12.94 2.04 -8.95
CA HIS A 64 -12.54 2.38 -7.59
C HIS A 64 -11.05 2.76 -7.51
N GLU A 65 -10.17 1.87 -7.95
CA GLU A 65 -8.72 2.03 -7.80
C GLU A 65 -8.17 3.20 -8.63
N LEU A 66 -8.68 3.39 -9.86
CA LEU A 66 -8.27 4.53 -10.69
C LEU A 66 -8.83 5.84 -10.17
N GLY A 67 -10.01 5.84 -9.55
CA GLY A 67 -10.56 7.02 -8.88
C GLY A 67 -9.64 7.51 -7.75
N GLU A 68 -9.21 6.61 -6.89
CA GLU A 68 -8.25 6.88 -5.82
C GLU A 68 -6.90 7.40 -6.37
N GLU A 69 -6.37 6.76 -7.43
CA GLU A 69 -5.10 7.16 -8.03
C GLU A 69 -5.17 8.54 -8.72
N LEU A 70 -6.27 8.84 -9.40
CA LEU A 70 -6.48 10.16 -10.02
C LEU A 70 -6.51 11.28 -8.96
N GLU A 71 -7.15 11.03 -7.83
CA GLU A 71 -7.17 11.97 -6.71
C GLU A 71 -5.78 12.12 -6.10
N TYR A 72 -5.09 11.01 -5.87
CA TYR A 72 -3.77 10.98 -5.25
C TYR A 72 -2.68 11.69 -6.09
N VAL A 73 -2.72 11.51 -7.42
CA VAL A 73 -1.77 12.15 -8.35
C VAL A 73 -2.18 13.60 -8.68
N GLY A 74 -3.42 14.00 -8.34
CA GLY A 74 -3.93 15.34 -8.62
C GLY A 74 -4.33 15.56 -10.08
N ASN A 75 -4.71 14.50 -10.80
CA ASN A 75 -5.06 14.53 -12.23
C ASN A 75 -6.50 14.05 -12.47
N LYS A 76 -7.46 14.60 -11.73
CA LYS A 76 -8.85 14.12 -11.63
C LYS A 76 -9.60 14.08 -12.98
N ASP A 77 -9.25 14.96 -13.90
CA ASP A 77 -9.97 15.10 -15.18
C ASP A 77 -9.36 14.25 -16.32
N PHE A 78 -8.32 13.47 -16.04
CA PHE A 78 -7.64 12.69 -17.08
C PHE A 78 -8.49 11.51 -17.58
N LEU A 79 -9.22 10.85 -16.67
CA LEU A 79 -10.13 9.74 -16.99
C LEU A 79 -11.55 10.07 -16.56
N GLU A 80 -12.49 9.71 -17.40
CA GLU A 80 -13.91 9.72 -17.07
C GLU A 80 -14.28 8.42 -16.33
N ILE A 81 -14.15 8.44 -15.01
CA ILE A 81 -14.38 7.27 -14.16
C ILE A 81 -15.76 6.64 -14.34
N ASN A 82 -16.77 7.44 -14.71
CA ASN A 82 -18.13 6.95 -14.99
C ASN A 82 -18.20 6.04 -16.23
N ASN A 83 -17.19 6.06 -17.12
CA ASN A 83 -17.14 5.19 -18.29
C ASN A 83 -16.68 3.75 -17.96
N PHE A 84 -16.31 3.47 -16.70
CA PHE A 84 -15.98 2.10 -16.25
C PHE A 84 -17.23 1.30 -15.90
N VAL A 85 -18.20 1.31 -16.77
CA VAL A 85 -19.40 0.47 -16.74
C VAL A 85 -19.56 -0.20 -18.10
N ILE A 86 -20.18 -1.40 -18.11
CA ILE A 86 -20.16 -2.27 -19.30
C ILE A 86 -20.76 -1.62 -20.55
N ASP A 87 -21.76 -0.75 -20.38
CA ASP A 87 -22.47 -0.11 -21.48
C ASP A 87 -21.78 1.18 -22.00
N ALA A 88 -20.84 1.73 -21.23
CA ALA A 88 -20.09 2.95 -21.60
C ALA A 88 -18.62 2.68 -21.93
N PHE A 89 -18.09 1.51 -21.54
CA PHE A 89 -16.70 1.15 -21.81
C PHE A 89 -16.46 0.99 -23.31
N ASN A 90 -15.43 1.64 -23.81
CA ASN A 90 -15.09 1.67 -25.24
C ASN A 90 -13.58 1.72 -25.47
N GLU A 91 -13.17 1.70 -26.74
CA GLU A 91 -11.76 1.76 -27.14
C GLU A 91 -11.04 3.03 -26.64
N GLU A 92 -11.71 4.17 -26.65
CA GLU A 92 -11.11 5.42 -26.16
C GLU A 92 -10.81 5.35 -24.67
N THR A 93 -11.75 4.84 -23.87
CA THR A 93 -11.56 4.61 -22.43
C THR A 93 -10.38 3.67 -22.18
N TYR A 94 -10.27 2.58 -22.95
CA TYR A 94 -9.15 1.66 -22.86
C TYR A 94 -7.81 2.35 -23.13
N GLN A 95 -7.68 3.09 -24.23
CA GLN A 95 -6.43 3.77 -24.62
C GLN A 95 -6.03 4.88 -23.63
N LYS A 96 -7.00 5.67 -23.16
CA LYS A 96 -6.77 6.67 -22.10
C LYS A 96 -6.27 6.02 -20.82
N THR A 97 -6.84 4.89 -20.43
CA THR A 97 -6.43 4.15 -19.23
C THR A 97 -5.00 3.60 -19.36
N LYS A 98 -4.65 3.04 -20.52
CA LYS A 98 -3.26 2.64 -20.82
C LYS A 98 -2.28 3.81 -20.67
N SER A 99 -2.64 4.96 -21.23
CA SER A 99 -1.81 6.16 -21.13
C SER A 99 -1.68 6.64 -19.67
N PHE A 100 -2.74 6.49 -18.88
CA PHE A 100 -2.70 6.82 -17.45
C PHE A 100 -1.79 5.89 -16.67
N PHE A 101 -1.76 4.59 -16.96
CA PHE A 101 -0.82 3.66 -16.33
C PHE A 101 0.64 4.07 -16.58
N GLU A 102 0.98 4.58 -17.76
CA GLU A 102 2.32 5.10 -18.03
C GLU A 102 2.64 6.37 -17.22
N ILE A 103 1.64 7.22 -16.97
CA ILE A 103 1.78 8.39 -16.09
C ILE A 103 2.02 7.91 -14.66
N LEU A 104 1.23 6.96 -14.17
CA LEU A 104 1.39 6.38 -12.82
C LEU A 104 2.75 5.72 -12.64
N ARG A 105 3.23 4.93 -13.60
CA ARG A 105 4.57 4.32 -13.54
C ARG A 105 5.65 5.37 -13.37
N ARG A 106 5.63 6.42 -14.20
CA ARG A 106 6.61 7.51 -14.11
C ARG A 106 6.51 8.25 -12.78
N PHE A 107 5.30 8.50 -12.29
CA PHE A 107 5.08 9.13 -10.99
C PHE A 107 5.72 8.32 -9.86
N TYR A 108 5.43 7.01 -9.78
CA TYR A 108 5.96 6.15 -8.72
C TYR A 108 7.46 5.88 -8.85
N VAL A 109 8.02 5.80 -10.05
CA VAL A 109 9.47 5.74 -10.27
C VAL A 109 10.14 7.02 -9.76
N ASN A 110 9.61 8.18 -10.09
CA ASN A 110 10.17 9.46 -9.63
C ASN A 110 10.08 9.61 -8.11
N ARG A 111 8.97 9.17 -7.51
CA ARG A 111 8.75 9.20 -6.07
C ARG A 111 9.73 8.28 -5.34
N TYR A 112 9.93 7.07 -5.85
CA TYR A 112 10.93 6.13 -5.34
C TYR A 112 12.33 6.75 -5.39
N ASN A 113 12.76 7.20 -6.57
CA ASN A 113 14.10 7.77 -6.77
C ASN A 113 14.36 9.02 -5.92
N LYS A 114 13.32 9.83 -5.68
CA LYS A 114 13.44 10.99 -4.77
C LYS A 114 13.71 10.54 -3.34
N ALA A 115 12.91 9.61 -2.82
CA ALA A 115 13.07 9.07 -1.47
C ALA A 115 14.42 8.35 -1.30
N ASP A 116 14.85 7.63 -2.31
CA ASP A 116 16.14 6.95 -2.32
C ASP A 116 17.31 7.92 -2.21
N ARG A 117 17.33 8.94 -3.07
CA ARG A 117 18.35 10.01 -2.99
C ARG A 117 18.35 10.76 -1.65
N GLU A 118 17.18 11.00 -1.07
CA GLU A 118 17.10 11.66 0.24
C GLU A 118 17.64 10.75 1.35
N LYS A 119 17.33 9.45 1.30
CA LYS A 119 17.92 8.45 2.20
C LYS A 119 19.43 8.38 2.07
N GLU A 120 19.96 8.31 0.85
CA GLU A 120 21.40 8.32 0.59
C GLU A 120 22.09 9.60 1.11
N ARG A 121 21.50 10.77 0.89
CA ARG A 121 22.03 12.03 1.45
C ARG A 121 22.09 11.99 2.98
N LYS A 122 21.06 11.43 3.61
CA LYS A 122 21.04 11.26 5.06
C LYS A 122 22.17 10.32 5.51
N ILE A 123 22.34 9.17 4.87
CA ILE A 123 23.43 8.22 5.17
C ILE A 123 24.79 8.91 4.97
N ASN A 124 25.00 9.58 3.85
CA ASN A 124 26.26 10.27 3.56
C ASN A 124 26.57 11.34 4.62
N SER A 125 25.58 12.06 5.14
CA SER A 125 25.76 13.01 6.23
C SER A 125 26.15 12.38 7.57
N LEU A 126 25.77 11.11 7.75
CA LEU A 126 26.09 10.31 8.95
C LEU A 126 27.41 9.55 8.81
N THR A 127 28.03 9.54 7.62
CA THR A 127 29.24 8.77 7.30
C THR A 127 30.30 9.62 6.61
N ASP A 128 30.21 10.95 6.68
CA ASP A 128 31.10 11.90 5.97
C ASP A 128 32.52 11.91 6.50
N THR A 129 32.82 11.33 7.67
CA THR A 129 34.13 11.15 8.24
C THR A 129 34.30 9.74 8.76
N HIS A 130 35.53 9.24 8.78
CA HIS A 130 35.82 7.88 9.28
C HIS A 130 35.29 7.65 10.72
N GLN A 131 35.30 8.66 11.55
CA GLN A 131 34.81 8.59 12.93
C GLN A 131 33.28 8.44 12.97
N LYS A 132 32.55 9.14 12.11
CA LYS A 132 31.10 9.01 11.97
C LYS A 132 30.70 7.70 11.29
N GLU A 133 31.49 7.23 10.33
CA GLU A 133 31.28 5.93 9.70
C GLU A 133 31.32 4.79 10.75
N LEU A 134 32.36 4.75 11.59
CA LEU A 134 32.43 3.77 12.68
C LEU A 134 31.29 3.90 13.68
N ALA A 135 30.87 5.12 14.00
CA ALA A 135 29.72 5.36 14.87
C ALA A 135 28.40 4.88 14.26
N PHE A 136 28.22 5.11 12.95
CA PHE A 136 27.05 4.65 12.20
C PHE A 136 27.00 3.12 12.09
N GLU A 137 28.13 2.46 11.82
CA GLU A 137 28.22 1.00 11.82
C GLU A 137 27.86 0.40 13.19
N LYS A 138 28.38 0.98 14.27
CA LYS A 138 28.04 0.57 15.62
C LYS A 138 26.56 0.75 15.93
N PHE A 139 25.98 1.88 15.53
CA PHE A 139 24.57 2.19 15.67
C PHE A 139 23.71 1.19 14.89
N ARG A 140 24.05 0.92 13.62
CA ARG A 140 23.39 -0.09 12.80
C ARG A 140 23.43 -1.47 13.45
N ASN A 141 24.60 -1.94 13.81
CA ASN A 141 24.80 -3.26 14.41
C ASN A 141 24.08 -3.43 15.75
N GLN A 142 23.89 -2.34 16.50
CA GLN A 142 23.19 -2.35 17.78
C GLN A 142 21.67 -2.40 17.64
N TYR A 143 21.11 -1.75 16.63
CA TYR A 143 19.66 -1.54 16.53
C TYR A 143 19.01 -2.21 15.31
N GLN A 144 19.74 -2.49 14.25
CA GLN A 144 19.19 -3.16 13.09
C GLN A 144 19.11 -4.68 13.30
N ASN A 145 17.94 -5.25 13.00
CA ASN A 145 17.74 -6.69 12.92
C ASN A 145 17.09 -7.04 11.58
N GLU A 146 17.90 -7.52 10.64
CA GLU A 146 17.45 -7.82 9.28
C GLU A 146 16.37 -8.89 9.24
N ALA A 147 16.47 -9.94 10.08
CA ALA A 147 15.47 -11.00 10.11
C ALA A 147 14.10 -10.49 10.59
N ILE A 148 14.08 -9.60 11.59
CA ILE A 148 12.84 -8.95 12.03
C ILE A 148 12.34 -7.98 10.95
N ALA A 149 13.24 -7.23 10.32
CA ALA A 149 12.86 -6.31 9.25
C ALA A 149 12.18 -7.03 8.08
N ASP A 150 12.72 -8.16 7.64
CA ASP A 150 12.14 -8.97 6.56
C ASP A 150 10.81 -9.60 6.97
N LEU A 151 10.71 -10.08 8.22
CA LEU A 151 9.47 -10.64 8.76
C LEU A 151 8.33 -9.61 8.76
N VAL A 152 8.57 -8.41 9.27
CA VAL A 152 7.52 -7.36 9.36
C VAL A 152 7.19 -6.72 8.01
N LYS A 153 8.11 -6.77 7.04
CA LYS A 153 7.85 -6.38 5.64
C LYS A 153 7.02 -7.41 4.89
N ASN A 154 6.94 -8.64 5.40
CA ASN A 154 6.20 -9.74 4.80
C ASN A 154 6.55 -9.95 3.30
N THR A 155 7.83 -9.85 2.97
CA THR A 155 8.31 -9.92 1.57
C THR A 155 8.18 -11.31 0.95
N ASN A 156 8.07 -12.34 1.80
CA ASN A 156 7.90 -13.74 1.40
C ASN A 156 6.45 -14.13 1.10
N GLU A 157 5.49 -13.19 1.24
CA GLU A 157 4.09 -13.44 0.91
C GLU A 157 3.93 -13.80 -0.58
N MET A 158 3.33 -14.95 -0.84
CA MET A 158 3.12 -15.46 -2.18
C MET A 158 2.05 -14.64 -2.92
N HIS A 159 0.96 -14.34 -2.24
CA HIS A 159 -0.14 -13.52 -2.76
C HIS A 159 0.04 -12.06 -2.36
N ARG A 160 0.90 -11.34 -3.07
CA ARG A 160 1.29 -9.96 -2.73
C ARG A 160 0.17 -8.94 -2.85
N ILE A 161 -0.82 -9.28 -3.67
CA ILE A 161 -2.06 -8.54 -3.86
C ILE A 161 -3.22 -9.54 -3.92
N ILE A 162 -4.33 -9.22 -3.30
CA ILE A 162 -5.57 -10.02 -3.35
C ILE A 162 -6.75 -9.11 -3.66
N GLU A 163 -7.81 -9.70 -4.20
CA GLU A 163 -9.10 -9.04 -4.38
C GLU A 163 -9.98 -9.33 -3.16
N LYS A 164 -10.50 -8.27 -2.53
CA LYS A 164 -11.44 -8.37 -1.42
C LYS A 164 -12.44 -7.23 -1.51
N ASP A 165 -13.72 -7.53 -1.45
CA ASP A 165 -14.82 -6.55 -1.42
C ASP A 165 -14.77 -5.51 -2.58
N GLY A 166 -14.35 -5.95 -3.78
CA GLY A 166 -14.24 -5.10 -4.97
C GLY A 166 -13.03 -4.15 -4.97
N LYS A 167 -12.04 -4.40 -4.14
CA LYS A 167 -10.78 -3.63 -4.02
C LYS A 167 -9.56 -4.53 -4.16
N LEU A 168 -8.43 -3.93 -4.47
CA LEU A 168 -7.12 -4.57 -4.47
C LEU A 168 -6.41 -4.35 -3.13
N VAL A 169 -6.25 -5.42 -2.35
CA VAL A 169 -5.63 -5.35 -1.02
C VAL A 169 -4.16 -5.76 -1.09
N GLN A 170 -3.28 -4.83 -0.74
CA GLN A 170 -1.85 -5.06 -0.60
C GLN A 170 -1.56 -5.96 0.61
N LYS A 171 -0.79 -7.04 0.43
CA LYS A 171 -0.39 -7.99 1.50
C LYS A 171 1.09 -7.86 1.93
N ILE A 172 1.93 -7.29 1.08
CA ILE A 172 3.34 -7.01 1.39
C ILE A 172 3.51 -5.62 2.01
N PHE A 173 4.59 -5.43 2.73
CA PHE A 173 4.94 -4.18 3.41
C PHE A 173 3.89 -3.66 4.40
N PRO A 174 3.21 -4.52 5.18
CA PRO A 174 2.17 -4.07 6.11
C PRO A 174 2.68 -3.08 7.16
N ILE A 175 3.96 -3.16 7.53
CA ILE A 175 4.60 -2.24 8.49
C ILE A 175 4.63 -0.78 8.00
N TYR A 176 4.53 -0.56 6.69
CA TYR A 176 4.52 0.77 6.07
C TYR A 176 3.11 1.25 5.66
N LYS A 177 2.06 0.44 5.92
CA LYS A 177 0.68 0.83 5.62
C LYS A 177 0.07 1.64 6.75
N ASP A 178 -0.72 2.64 6.35
CA ASP A 178 -1.67 3.30 7.23
C ASP A 178 -3.02 2.55 7.19
N PRO A 179 -3.84 2.60 8.24
CA PRO A 179 -5.20 2.09 8.21
C PRO A 179 -6.03 2.81 7.13
N ASP A 180 -6.84 2.03 6.42
CA ASP A 180 -7.82 2.52 5.45
C ASP A 180 -9.23 2.06 5.91
N PRO A 181 -9.84 2.80 6.84
CA PRO A 181 -11.07 2.38 7.47
C PRO A 181 -12.29 2.62 6.58
N ALA A 182 -13.20 1.65 6.51
CA ALA A 182 -14.50 1.79 5.87
C ALA A 182 -15.50 2.59 6.74
N HIS A 183 -15.31 2.59 8.06
CA HIS A 183 -16.15 3.31 9.03
C HIS A 183 -15.39 3.60 10.34
N SER A 184 -15.98 4.45 11.21
CA SER A 184 -15.31 4.98 12.42
C SER A 184 -14.83 3.91 13.43
N VAL A 185 -15.43 2.74 13.43
CA VAL A 185 -15.08 1.61 14.32
C VAL A 185 -14.44 0.44 13.57
N ASP A 186 -13.95 0.68 12.36
CA ASP A 186 -13.25 -0.32 11.56
C ASP A 186 -11.79 -0.45 12.05
N PHE A 187 -11.56 -1.45 12.87
CA PHE A 187 -10.23 -1.78 13.40
C PHE A 187 -9.54 -2.92 12.63
N ASP A 188 -10.05 -3.28 11.44
CA ASP A 188 -9.40 -4.27 10.59
C ASP A 188 -8.00 -3.77 10.21
N ALA A 189 -7.01 -4.60 10.47
CA ALA A 189 -5.63 -4.30 10.15
C ALA A 189 -4.87 -5.59 9.90
N GLN A 190 -4.00 -5.57 8.91
CA GLN A 190 -3.12 -6.70 8.65
C GLN A 190 -2.16 -6.91 9.84
N PHE A 191 -1.71 -8.13 10.00
CA PHE A 191 -0.68 -8.45 10.96
C PHE A 191 0.55 -7.58 10.70
N TYR A 192 1.29 -7.09 11.53
CA TYR A 192 2.41 -6.14 11.40
C TYR A 192 2.04 -4.68 11.01
N MET A 193 0.78 -4.32 10.80
CA MET A 193 0.45 -2.91 10.66
C MET A 193 0.73 -2.15 11.97
N PRO A 194 1.37 -0.96 11.90
CA PRO A 194 1.81 -0.24 13.09
C PRO A 194 0.65 0.39 13.86
N SER A 195 -0.44 0.70 13.20
CA SER A 195 -1.62 1.34 13.78
C SER A 195 -2.92 0.71 13.32
N LYS A 196 -3.96 0.86 14.13
CA LYS A 196 -5.35 0.51 13.83
C LYS A 196 -6.21 1.76 13.89
N HIS A 197 -7.27 1.77 13.08
CA HIS A 197 -8.27 2.84 13.16
C HIS A 197 -9.32 2.50 14.22
N PHE A 198 -9.66 3.45 15.08
CA PHE A 198 -10.73 3.32 16.06
C PHE A 198 -11.24 4.69 16.46
N LEU A 199 -12.56 4.88 16.43
CA LEU A 199 -13.24 6.16 16.78
C LEU A 199 -12.64 7.39 16.06
N ASN A 200 -12.43 7.26 14.73
CA ASN A 200 -11.83 8.30 13.87
C ASN A 200 -10.40 8.70 14.26
N GLN A 201 -9.68 7.84 14.96
CA GLN A 201 -8.28 8.04 15.34
C GLN A 201 -7.44 6.83 15.00
N ASN A 202 -6.20 7.07 14.63
CA ASN A 202 -5.22 6.01 14.43
C ASN A 202 -4.49 5.74 15.76
N VAL A 203 -4.74 4.58 16.34
CA VAL A 203 -4.14 4.13 17.60
C VAL A 203 -3.06 3.11 17.29
N ASP A 204 -1.93 3.18 17.98
CA ASP A 204 -0.88 2.16 17.86
C ASP A 204 -1.44 0.77 18.15
N THR A 205 -1.08 -0.20 17.30
CA THR A 205 -1.61 -1.58 17.35
C THR A 205 -1.33 -2.25 18.69
N LEU A 206 -0.18 -1.96 19.34
CA LEU A 206 0.16 -2.53 20.64
C LEU A 206 -0.81 -2.05 21.73
N TYR A 207 -1.02 -0.73 21.82
CA TYR A 207 -1.92 -0.15 22.82
C TYR A 207 -3.37 -0.54 22.58
N PHE A 208 -3.81 -0.59 21.33
CA PHE A 208 -5.14 -1.07 20.97
C PHE A 208 -5.36 -2.51 21.44
N ASN A 209 -4.47 -3.41 21.06
CA ASN A 209 -4.59 -4.84 21.43
C ASN A 209 -4.51 -5.04 22.94
N LEU A 210 -3.65 -4.32 23.63
CA LEU A 210 -3.53 -4.37 25.09
C LEU A 210 -4.83 -3.91 25.76
N SER A 211 -5.43 -2.81 25.29
CA SER A 211 -6.71 -2.30 25.78
C SER A 211 -7.86 -3.30 25.61
N VAL A 212 -7.90 -3.99 24.45
CA VAL A 212 -8.89 -5.06 24.20
C VAL A 212 -8.70 -6.20 25.19
N ILE A 213 -7.47 -6.69 25.39
CA ILE A 213 -7.17 -7.78 26.34
C ILE A 213 -7.58 -7.39 27.77
N TRP A 214 -7.22 -6.20 28.20
CA TRP A 214 -7.59 -5.71 29.54
C TRP A 214 -9.11 -5.58 29.70
N THR A 215 -9.81 -5.06 28.71
CA THR A 215 -11.28 -4.94 28.73
C THR A 215 -11.94 -6.31 28.83
N MET A 216 -11.49 -7.28 28.04
CA MET A 216 -12.00 -8.67 28.09
C MET A 216 -11.74 -9.31 29.46
N THR A 217 -10.55 -9.10 30.04
CA THR A 217 -10.20 -9.63 31.36
C THR A 217 -11.10 -9.05 32.46
N ILE A 218 -11.34 -7.73 32.42
CA ILE A 218 -12.21 -7.06 33.41
C ILE A 218 -13.65 -7.60 33.29
N VAL A 219 -14.17 -7.71 32.06
CA VAL A 219 -15.51 -8.27 31.84
C VAL A 219 -15.63 -9.68 32.42
N LEU A 220 -14.63 -10.54 32.19
CA LEU A 220 -14.62 -11.92 32.73
C LEU A 220 -14.51 -11.98 34.26
N ILE A 221 -13.92 -10.97 34.91
CA ILE A 221 -13.83 -10.95 36.37
C ILE A 221 -15.15 -10.47 37.01
N VAL A 222 -15.90 -9.62 36.33
CA VAL A 222 -17.16 -9.01 36.82
C VAL A 222 -18.37 -9.89 36.54
N THR A 223 -18.30 -10.80 35.57
CA THR A 223 -19.35 -11.81 35.26
C THR A 223 -19.16 -13.08 36.07
#